data_ffe0fc8a0c9d28c79dd5accc548a955d
#
_entry.id   ffe0fc8a0c9d28c79dd5accc548a955d
#
_cell.length_a   1.000
_cell.length_b   1.000
_cell.length_c   1.000
_cell.angle_alpha   90.00
_cell.angle_beta   90.00
_cell.angle_gamma   90.00
#
_symmetry.space_group_name_H-M   'P 1'
#
loop_
_entity.id
_entity.type
_entity.pdbx_description
1 polymer ?
#
loop_
_entity_poly.entity_id
_entity_poly.type
_entity_poly.pdbx_seq_one_letter_code
_entity_poly.pdbx_strand_id
1 'polypeptide(L)'
;MNLERLRKRVRQYLDQQQYQSALFWADKVASLSHEEPQDIYWLAQCLYLTAQYHRAAHALRSRKLDKLYEACRYLAARCHYAAKEHQQALDILDMEEPINKRLFEKYLKDESGLKDPSNDWEMSQSSIKSSICLLRGKIYDALDNRALATYSYKEALKLDAYCFEAFDLLTSHHMLTAQEEKELLESLPLSKLCTEEQELLRFLFENKLKKYNKPSETVLPESVDGLQENLDVVVSLAERHYYNCDFKMCYKLTSVVMEKDPFHANCLPVHIGTLVELNKANELFYLSHKLVDLYPSNPVSWFAVGCYYLMVGHKNEHARRYLSKATTLEKTYGPAWVAYGHSFAVESEHDQAMAAYFTAAQLMKGCHLPMLYIGLEYGLTNNSKLAERFFGQALSIAPEDPFVMHEVGVVAFQNGEWKTAEKWFLDALEKIKAIGNEVTVDKWEPLLNNLGHVCRKLKKYAEALDYHRQALVLIPQNASTYSAIGYIHSLMGNFENAVDYFHTALGLRRDDTFSVTMLGHCIEMYIGDSEAYIAKTESLSSGTLKTLSWYLNSATKPCGFG
;
A
#
# COMPACT_ATOMS: atom_id res chain seq x y z
N MET A 1 50.89 16.73 22.89
CA MET A 1 49.42 16.72 23.08
C MET A 1 48.92 15.36 22.74
N ASN A 2 48.09 14.75 23.58
CA ASN A 2 47.66 13.36 23.32
C ASN A 2 46.46 13.35 22.37
N LEU A 3 46.71 13.07 21.08
CA LEU A 3 45.71 13.03 20.01
C LEU A 3 44.60 11.99 20.30
N GLU A 4 44.94 10.81 20.83
CA GLU A 4 43.98 9.78 21.20
C GLU A 4 42.93 10.28 22.21
N ARG A 5 43.34 11.10 23.15
CA ARG A 5 42.42 11.70 24.12
C ARG A 5 41.45 12.70 23.45
N LEU A 6 41.90 13.42 22.44
CA LEU A 6 41.02 14.32 21.66
C LEU A 6 40.07 13.54 20.74
N ARG A 7 40.56 12.47 20.08
CA ARG A 7 39.73 11.57 19.29
C ARG A 7 38.58 10.96 20.14
N LYS A 8 38.90 10.48 21.36
CA LYS A 8 37.88 10.01 22.31
C LYS A 8 36.87 11.10 22.68
N ARG A 9 37.31 12.37 22.83
CA ARG A 9 36.42 13.48 23.10
C ARG A 9 35.45 13.77 21.92
N VAL A 10 35.93 13.70 20.69
CA VAL A 10 35.10 13.87 19.49
C VAL A 10 34.03 12.79 19.47
N ARG A 11 34.38 11.50 19.66
CA ARG A 11 33.43 10.39 19.73
C ARG A 11 32.41 10.59 20.86
N GLN A 12 32.86 10.98 22.06
CA GLN A 12 31.98 11.28 23.19
C GLN A 12 30.96 12.39 22.88
N TYR A 13 31.37 13.48 22.20
CA TYR A 13 30.44 14.54 21.80
C TYR A 13 29.48 14.09 20.70
N LEU A 14 29.88 13.20 19.80
CA LEU A 14 28.97 12.57 18.83
C LEU A 14 27.92 11.72 19.52
N ASP A 15 28.30 10.90 20.49
CA ASP A 15 27.39 10.07 21.29
C ASP A 15 26.40 10.92 22.11
N GLN A 16 26.86 12.10 22.59
CA GLN A 16 26.03 13.07 23.31
C GLN A 16 25.21 13.99 22.39
N GLN A 17 25.24 13.78 21.06
CA GLN A 17 24.57 14.60 20.05
C GLN A 17 24.97 16.08 20.06
N GLN A 18 26.13 16.42 20.63
CA GLN A 18 26.70 17.77 20.63
C GLN A 18 27.52 18.00 19.37
N TYR A 19 26.87 18.00 18.20
CA TYR A 19 27.56 17.99 16.91
C TYR A 19 28.42 19.21 16.64
N GLN A 20 28.07 20.38 17.14
CA GLN A 20 28.90 21.61 16.99
C GLN A 20 30.21 21.50 17.79
N SER A 21 30.14 20.97 19.01
CA SER A 21 31.32 20.72 19.83
C SER A 21 32.21 19.63 19.20
N ALA A 22 31.61 18.57 18.69
CA ALA A 22 32.29 17.51 17.96
C ALA A 22 33.01 18.07 16.72
N LEU A 23 32.33 18.90 15.92
CA LEU A 23 32.90 19.55 14.73
C LEU A 23 34.10 20.41 15.07
N PHE A 24 33.98 21.24 16.11
CA PHE A 24 35.09 22.10 16.54
C PHE A 24 36.37 21.31 16.88
N TRP A 25 36.20 20.24 17.66
CA TRP A 25 37.34 19.42 18.06
C TRP A 25 37.84 18.52 16.92
N ALA A 26 36.97 18.00 16.06
CA ALA A 26 37.36 17.21 14.90
C ALA A 26 38.25 18.01 13.93
N ASP A 27 37.92 19.29 13.70
CA ASP A 27 38.75 20.20 12.88
C ASP A 27 40.18 20.40 13.47
N LYS A 28 40.26 20.53 14.80
CA LYS A 28 41.57 20.66 15.48
C LYS A 28 42.38 19.35 15.45
N VAL A 29 41.68 18.21 15.62
CA VAL A 29 42.31 16.89 15.54
C VAL A 29 42.84 16.64 14.13
N ALA A 30 42.03 16.90 13.09
CA ALA A 30 42.44 16.75 11.70
C ALA A 30 43.69 17.61 11.35
N SER A 31 43.76 18.84 11.89
CA SER A 31 44.94 19.71 11.68
C SER A 31 46.15 19.21 12.44
N LEU A 32 45.97 18.70 13.66
CA LEU A 32 47.08 18.23 14.52
C LEU A 32 47.64 16.87 14.10
N SER A 33 46.84 16.06 13.44
CA SER A 33 47.24 14.75 12.90
C SER A 33 47.84 14.82 11.49
N HIS A 34 48.10 16.04 10.99
CA HIS A 34 48.57 16.26 9.61
C HIS A 34 47.65 15.63 8.53
N GLU A 35 46.35 15.78 8.73
CA GLU A 35 45.33 15.31 7.78
C GLU A 35 45.23 13.78 7.64
N GLU A 36 45.43 13.06 8.72
CA GLU A 36 45.25 11.60 8.73
C GLU A 36 43.86 11.22 8.19
N PRO A 37 43.72 10.22 7.28
CA PRO A 37 42.46 9.88 6.61
C PRO A 37 41.30 9.59 7.57
N GLN A 38 41.58 8.97 8.69
CA GLN A 38 40.59 8.66 9.73
C GLN A 38 40.02 9.95 10.35
N ASP A 39 40.86 10.91 10.68
CA ASP A 39 40.44 12.17 11.30
C ASP A 39 39.67 13.07 10.33
N ILE A 40 40.04 13.05 9.04
CA ILE A 40 39.29 13.72 7.98
C ILE A 40 37.91 13.08 7.79
N TYR A 41 37.83 11.76 7.86
CA TYR A 41 36.52 11.05 7.81
C TYR A 41 35.62 11.48 8.98
N TRP A 42 36.14 11.52 10.21
CA TRP A 42 35.37 12.00 11.37
C TRP A 42 34.97 13.46 11.25
N LEU A 43 35.84 14.31 10.72
CA LEU A 43 35.51 15.70 10.43
C LEU A 43 34.36 15.80 9.41
N ALA A 44 34.47 15.05 8.32
CA ALA A 44 33.41 15.01 7.30
C ALA A 44 32.09 14.49 7.86
N GLN A 45 32.12 13.51 8.75
CA GLN A 45 30.92 13.00 9.44
C GLN A 45 30.30 14.05 10.36
N CYS A 46 31.09 14.80 11.11
CA CYS A 46 30.59 15.92 11.92
C CYS A 46 29.99 17.03 11.05
N LEU A 47 30.58 17.33 9.90
CA LEU A 47 30.04 18.28 8.92
C LEU A 47 28.72 17.80 8.33
N TYR A 48 28.60 16.52 8.04
CA TYR A 48 27.36 15.91 7.57
C TYR A 48 26.23 16.04 8.62
N LEU A 49 26.52 15.70 9.88
CA LEU A 49 25.56 15.79 10.99
C LEU A 49 25.14 17.24 11.32
N THR A 50 25.98 18.22 10.99
CA THR A 50 25.64 19.65 11.10
C THR A 50 25.00 20.23 9.83
N ALA A 51 24.56 19.36 8.89
CA ALA A 51 23.94 19.73 7.61
C ALA A 51 24.82 20.57 6.65
N GLN A 52 26.15 20.54 6.84
CA GLN A 52 27.10 21.22 5.97
C GLN A 52 27.60 20.28 4.86
N TYR A 53 26.69 19.79 4.04
CA TYR A 53 26.92 18.68 3.11
C TYR A 53 28.03 18.95 2.09
N HIS A 54 28.04 20.12 1.45
CA HIS A 54 29.06 20.46 0.46
C HIS A 54 30.46 20.59 1.07
N ARG A 55 30.58 21.11 2.30
CA ARG A 55 31.87 21.16 3.01
C ARG A 55 32.36 19.75 3.34
N ALA A 56 31.47 18.86 3.77
CA ALA A 56 31.80 17.47 4.05
C ALA A 56 32.31 16.75 2.79
N ALA A 57 31.58 16.85 1.69
CA ALA A 57 31.97 16.27 0.40
C ALA A 57 33.32 16.87 -0.10
N HIS A 58 33.50 18.19 0.00
CA HIS A 58 34.75 18.84 -0.41
C HIS A 58 35.92 18.38 0.44
N ALA A 59 35.78 18.25 1.76
CA ALA A 59 36.83 17.78 2.65
C ALA A 59 37.39 16.40 2.26
N LEU A 60 36.52 15.50 1.78
CA LEU A 60 36.90 14.17 1.30
C LEU A 60 37.50 14.19 -0.12
N ARG A 61 36.86 14.93 -1.05
CA ARG A 61 37.22 14.92 -2.46
C ARG A 61 38.49 15.74 -2.78
N SER A 62 38.71 16.84 -2.10
CA SER A 62 39.94 17.64 -2.26
C SER A 62 41.20 16.84 -1.96
N ARG A 63 41.09 15.88 -1.05
CA ARG A 63 42.18 14.98 -0.65
C ARG A 63 42.16 13.64 -1.38
N LYS A 64 41.21 13.45 -2.33
CA LYS A 64 41.01 12.22 -3.11
C LYS A 64 40.74 10.97 -2.24
N LEU A 65 40.25 11.15 -1.02
CA LEU A 65 39.96 10.06 -0.09
C LEU A 65 38.73 9.23 -0.56
N ASP A 66 37.82 9.84 -1.31
CA ASP A 66 36.71 9.19 -1.99
C ASP A 66 37.15 8.12 -3.00
N LYS A 67 38.35 8.25 -3.58
CA LYS A 67 38.95 7.29 -4.50
C LYS A 67 39.76 6.18 -3.80
N LEU A 68 40.18 6.40 -2.58
CA LEU A 68 41.05 5.51 -1.83
C LEU A 68 40.27 4.62 -0.89
N TYR A 69 39.23 5.15 -0.23
CA TYR A 69 38.46 4.44 0.80
C TYR A 69 36.97 4.38 0.45
N GLU A 70 36.39 3.19 0.49
CA GLU A 70 34.96 2.97 0.20
C GLU A 70 34.06 3.73 1.20
N ALA A 71 34.44 3.80 2.48
CA ALA A 71 33.71 4.55 3.50
C ALA A 71 33.66 6.06 3.19
N CYS A 72 34.77 6.64 2.71
CA CYS A 72 34.82 8.05 2.31
C CYS A 72 34.00 8.31 1.04
N ARG A 73 34.03 7.39 0.07
CA ARG A 73 33.18 7.42 -1.13
C ARG A 73 31.70 7.40 -0.77
N TYR A 74 31.31 6.47 0.10
CA TYR A 74 29.95 6.37 0.60
C TYR A 74 29.49 7.65 1.30
N LEU A 75 30.31 8.21 2.19
CA LEU A 75 29.97 9.44 2.90
C LEU A 75 29.88 10.65 1.96
N ALA A 76 30.78 10.78 0.98
CA ALA A 76 30.71 11.85 -0.03
C ALA A 76 29.43 11.75 -0.88
N ALA A 77 29.07 10.54 -1.35
CA ALA A 77 27.83 10.32 -2.07
C ALA A 77 26.59 10.61 -1.21
N ARG A 78 26.62 10.22 0.05
CA ARG A 78 25.54 10.50 1.02
C ARG A 78 25.36 12.00 1.26
N CYS A 79 26.45 12.78 1.24
CA CYS A 79 26.39 14.25 1.34
C CYS A 79 25.65 14.86 0.13
N HIS A 80 25.98 14.43 -1.10
CA HIS A 80 25.29 14.91 -2.30
C HIS A 80 23.84 14.47 -2.36
N TYR A 81 23.53 13.24 -1.91
CA TYR A 81 22.14 12.78 -1.78
C TYR A 81 21.33 13.66 -0.82
N ALA A 82 21.88 13.97 0.37
CA ALA A 82 21.23 14.85 1.34
C ALA A 82 21.07 16.31 0.83
N ALA A 83 21.99 16.76 -0.05
CA ALA A 83 21.88 18.04 -0.75
C ALA A 83 20.89 18.00 -1.94
N LYS A 84 20.22 16.86 -2.21
CA LYS A 84 19.32 16.61 -3.35
C LYS A 84 19.99 16.65 -4.73
N GLU A 85 21.29 16.45 -4.78
CA GLU A 85 22.09 16.38 -5.99
C GLU A 85 22.28 14.92 -6.43
N HIS A 86 21.18 14.27 -6.83
CA HIS A 86 21.11 12.82 -7.03
C HIS A 86 22.05 12.31 -8.11
N GLN A 87 22.22 13.05 -9.23
CA GLN A 87 23.11 12.63 -10.30
C GLN A 87 24.58 12.64 -9.86
N GLN A 88 25.01 13.68 -9.16
CA GLN A 88 26.38 13.77 -8.65
C GLN A 88 26.68 12.68 -7.62
N ALA A 89 25.69 12.34 -6.77
CA ALA A 89 25.81 11.24 -5.84
C ALA A 89 26.02 9.90 -6.56
N LEU A 90 25.29 9.67 -7.67
CA LEU A 90 25.42 8.47 -8.49
C LEU A 90 26.78 8.39 -9.16
N ASP A 91 27.24 9.50 -9.76
CA ASP A 91 28.55 9.59 -10.43
C ASP A 91 29.70 9.24 -9.48
N ILE A 92 29.59 9.62 -8.20
CA ILE A 92 30.57 9.27 -7.17
C ILE A 92 30.55 7.77 -6.84
N LEU A 93 29.37 7.17 -6.77
CA LEU A 93 29.22 5.73 -6.49
C LEU A 93 29.67 4.85 -7.67
N ASP A 94 29.51 5.33 -8.90
CA ASP A 94 29.84 4.60 -10.13
C ASP A 94 31.31 4.77 -10.56
N MET A 95 32.10 5.55 -9.81
CA MET A 95 33.54 5.60 -10.04
C MET A 95 34.15 4.19 -9.93
N GLU A 96 34.86 3.77 -10.98
CA GLU A 96 35.53 2.47 -11.02
C GLU A 96 36.46 2.27 -9.82
N GLU A 97 36.58 1.01 -9.37
CA GLU A 97 37.50 0.65 -8.27
C GLU A 97 38.90 1.18 -8.57
N PRO A 98 39.64 1.68 -7.58
CA PRO A 98 40.98 2.21 -7.79
C PRO A 98 41.88 1.15 -8.42
N ILE A 99 42.44 1.45 -9.57
CA ILE A 99 43.30 0.57 -10.40
C ILE A 99 44.48 -0.03 -9.63
N ASN A 100 44.73 0.40 -8.40
CA ASN A 100 45.92 0.03 -7.63
C ASN A 100 45.67 -0.36 -6.16
N LYS A 101 44.76 -1.30 -5.92
CA LYS A 101 44.64 -1.95 -4.60
C LYS A 101 45.99 -2.55 -4.13
N ARG A 102 46.77 -3.13 -5.07
CA ARG A 102 48.07 -3.73 -4.78
C ARG A 102 49.20 -2.70 -4.51
N LEU A 103 49.19 -1.54 -5.11
CA LEU A 103 50.17 -0.47 -4.85
C LEU A 103 49.85 0.20 -3.50
N PHE A 104 48.59 0.31 -3.16
CA PHE A 104 48.14 0.92 -1.90
C PHE A 104 48.43 0.01 -0.69
N GLU A 105 48.22 -1.29 -0.82
CA GLU A 105 48.64 -2.27 0.19
C GLU A 105 50.17 -2.26 0.41
N LYS A 106 50.94 -1.91 -0.61
CA LYS A 106 52.39 -1.77 -0.51
C LYS A 106 52.79 -0.49 0.22
N TYR A 107 52.10 0.64 -0.02
CA TYR A 107 52.33 1.90 0.70
C TYR A 107 51.96 1.82 2.18
N LEU A 108 50.87 1.12 2.51
CA LEU A 108 50.48 0.89 3.91
C LEU A 108 51.41 -0.07 4.66
N LYS A 109 52.12 -0.96 3.96
CA LYS A 109 53.08 -1.89 4.57
C LYS A 109 54.44 -1.24 4.83
N ASP A 110 54.79 -0.20 4.07
CA ASP A 110 56.09 0.44 4.20
C ASP A 110 56.11 1.55 5.27
N GLU A 111 54.98 2.17 5.64
CA GLU A 111 54.93 3.24 6.64
C GLU A 111 54.44 2.82 8.05
N SER A 112 53.87 1.64 8.24
CA SER A 112 53.34 1.24 9.55
C SER A 112 53.98 -0.04 10.09
N GLY A 113 55.09 0.09 10.73
CA GLY A 113 55.69 -0.92 11.60
C GLY A 113 54.92 -1.14 12.91
N LEU A 114 53.73 -0.63 13.07
CA LEU A 114 52.86 -0.77 14.26
C LEU A 114 51.47 -1.19 13.83
N LYS A 115 51.19 -2.47 13.93
CA LYS A 115 49.84 -3.02 13.94
C LYS A 115 49.17 -2.65 15.26
N ASP A 116 48.35 -1.62 15.28
CA ASP A 116 47.39 -1.39 16.35
C ASP A 116 46.11 -2.14 16.03
N PRO A 117 45.61 -3.04 16.92
CA PRO A 117 44.40 -3.80 16.69
C PRO A 117 43.09 -3.04 16.83
N SER A 118 43.13 -1.71 16.89
CA SER A 118 41.98 -0.81 17.13
C SER A 118 41.48 -0.05 15.90
N ASN A 119 41.61 -0.60 14.69
CA ASN A 119 41.01 0.01 13.50
C ASN A 119 39.49 -0.28 13.41
N ASP A 120 38.72 0.17 14.43
CA ASP A 120 37.25 0.11 14.49
C ASP A 120 36.54 0.96 13.43
N TRP A 121 37.27 1.70 12.57
CA TRP A 121 36.68 2.49 11.51
C TRP A 121 36.58 1.75 10.17
N GLU A 122 37.29 0.66 9.98
CA GLU A 122 37.09 -0.27 8.88
C GLU A 122 35.86 -1.14 9.17
N MET A 123 34.69 -0.61 8.82
CA MET A 123 33.49 -1.43 8.75
C MET A 123 33.76 -2.67 7.90
N SER A 124 33.17 -3.81 8.22
CA SER A 124 33.34 -5.01 7.40
C SER A 124 33.00 -4.68 5.92
N GLN A 125 33.85 -5.12 4.99
CA GLN A 125 33.67 -4.78 3.56
C GLN A 125 32.29 -5.14 3.01
N SER A 126 31.67 -6.20 3.54
CA SER A 126 30.31 -6.59 3.16
C SER A 126 29.25 -5.56 3.59
N SER A 127 29.38 -5.00 4.80
CA SER A 127 28.46 -4.00 5.33
C SER A 127 28.54 -2.67 4.59
N ILE A 128 29.74 -2.22 4.21
CA ILE A 128 29.91 -1.00 3.41
C ILE A 128 29.32 -1.17 2.02
N LYS A 129 29.56 -2.31 1.36
CA LYS A 129 28.98 -2.59 0.03
C LYS A 129 27.47 -2.66 0.06
N SER A 130 26.88 -3.26 1.10
CA SER A 130 25.43 -3.25 1.32
C SER A 130 24.90 -1.81 1.46
N SER A 131 25.56 -0.97 2.28
CA SER A 131 25.20 0.43 2.46
C SER A 131 25.32 1.25 1.16
N ILE A 132 26.31 0.97 0.32
CA ILE A 132 26.46 1.60 -1.02
C ILE A 132 25.30 1.18 -1.93
N CYS A 133 24.94 -0.11 -1.95
CA CYS A 133 23.81 -0.61 -2.74
C CYS A 133 22.49 0.00 -2.24
N LEU A 134 22.30 0.11 -0.93
CA LEU A 134 21.13 0.77 -0.33
C LEU A 134 21.04 2.25 -0.76
N LEU A 135 22.15 3.01 -0.67
CA LEU A 135 22.18 4.41 -1.08
C LEU A 135 21.92 4.56 -2.58
N ARG A 136 22.51 3.69 -3.43
CA ARG A 136 22.25 3.65 -4.87
C ARG A 136 20.77 3.42 -5.16
N GLY A 137 20.14 2.49 -4.44
CA GLY A 137 18.70 2.24 -4.53
C GLY A 137 17.87 3.49 -4.22
N LYS A 138 18.19 4.20 -3.13
CA LYS A 138 17.52 5.47 -2.76
C LYS A 138 17.71 6.57 -3.80
N ILE A 139 18.89 6.66 -4.41
CA ILE A 139 19.16 7.62 -5.48
C ILE A 139 18.33 7.30 -6.72
N TYR A 140 18.28 6.03 -7.14
CA TYR A 140 17.45 5.61 -8.28
C TYR A 140 15.96 5.84 -8.02
N ASP A 141 15.51 5.62 -6.79
CA ASP A 141 14.13 5.90 -6.38
C ASP A 141 13.80 7.39 -6.49
N ALA A 142 14.71 8.25 -6.03
CA ALA A 142 14.59 9.71 -6.16
C ALA A 142 14.67 10.21 -7.62
N LEU A 143 15.28 9.43 -8.53
CA LEU A 143 15.33 9.68 -9.98
C LEU A 143 14.18 8.98 -10.75
N ASP A 144 13.14 8.51 -10.07
CA ASP A 144 11.98 7.80 -10.61
C ASP A 144 12.33 6.49 -11.38
N ASN A 145 13.51 5.91 -11.14
CA ASN A 145 13.91 4.65 -11.76
C ASN A 145 13.69 3.46 -10.83
N ARG A 146 12.43 3.04 -10.70
CA ARG A 146 12.00 1.96 -9.80
C ARG A 146 12.67 0.61 -10.07
N ALA A 147 12.94 0.28 -11.33
CA ALA A 147 13.54 -1.01 -11.68
C ALA A 147 14.97 -1.14 -11.14
N LEU A 148 15.80 -0.10 -11.33
CA LEU A 148 17.17 -0.07 -10.81
C LEU A 148 17.19 0.09 -9.28
N ALA A 149 16.23 0.83 -8.71
CA ALA A 149 16.08 0.92 -7.25
C ALA A 149 15.80 -0.46 -6.64
N THR A 150 14.81 -1.19 -7.16
CA THR A 150 14.47 -2.56 -6.71
C THR A 150 15.66 -3.50 -6.82
N TYR A 151 16.39 -3.46 -7.95
CA TYR A 151 17.59 -4.27 -8.14
C TYR A 151 18.65 -3.94 -7.08
N SER A 152 18.92 -2.67 -6.84
CA SER A 152 19.94 -2.22 -5.88
C SER A 152 19.59 -2.61 -4.44
N TYR A 153 18.32 -2.53 -4.05
CA TYR A 153 17.86 -2.98 -2.74
C TYR A 153 17.97 -4.50 -2.57
N LYS A 154 17.64 -5.30 -3.60
CA LYS A 154 17.85 -6.75 -3.60
C LYS A 154 19.32 -7.11 -3.44
N GLU A 155 20.22 -6.40 -4.12
CA GLU A 155 21.65 -6.60 -3.98
C GLU A 155 22.17 -6.22 -2.58
N ALA A 156 21.64 -5.15 -1.97
CA ALA A 156 21.98 -4.80 -0.60
C ALA A 156 21.65 -5.92 0.40
N LEU A 157 20.48 -6.54 0.25
CA LEU A 157 20.05 -7.67 1.10
C LEU A 157 20.86 -8.95 0.86
N LYS A 158 21.30 -9.22 -0.36
CA LYS A 158 22.18 -10.36 -0.67
C LYS A 158 23.57 -10.21 -0.04
N LEU A 159 24.04 -8.97 0.14
CA LEU A 159 25.31 -8.68 0.78
C LEU A 159 25.20 -8.73 2.31
N ASP A 160 24.10 -8.23 2.85
CA ASP A 160 23.82 -8.16 4.29
C ASP A 160 22.33 -8.41 4.55
N ALA A 161 22.00 -9.59 5.09
CA ALA A 161 20.63 -9.97 5.43
C ALA A 161 20.00 -9.12 6.54
N TYR A 162 20.82 -8.44 7.36
CA TYR A 162 20.33 -7.54 8.41
C TYR A 162 20.01 -6.12 7.91
N CYS A 163 20.18 -5.82 6.63
CA CYS A 163 19.87 -4.51 6.05
C CYS A 163 18.35 -4.28 5.97
N PHE A 164 17.72 -4.12 7.14
CA PHE A 164 16.27 -3.96 7.26
C PHE A 164 15.74 -2.77 6.44
N GLU A 165 16.47 -1.67 6.33
CA GLU A 165 16.05 -0.50 5.58
C GLU A 165 15.84 -0.80 4.07
N ALA A 166 16.70 -1.63 3.46
CA ALA A 166 16.49 -2.07 2.08
C ALA A 166 15.24 -2.96 1.95
N PHE A 167 15.01 -3.83 2.93
CA PHE A 167 13.84 -4.69 2.98
C PHE A 167 12.55 -3.89 3.18
N ASP A 168 12.56 -2.94 4.10
CA ASP A 168 11.40 -2.07 4.38
C ASP A 168 11.01 -1.23 3.16
N LEU A 169 11.99 -0.63 2.45
CA LEU A 169 11.72 0.12 1.23
C LEU A 169 11.14 -0.75 0.10
N LEU A 170 11.54 -2.01 -0.02
CA LEU A 170 10.95 -2.94 -1.00
C LEU A 170 9.51 -3.31 -0.67
N THR A 171 9.21 -3.52 0.61
CA THR A 171 7.91 -4.02 1.07
C THR A 171 6.89 -2.90 1.30
N SER A 172 7.28 -1.80 1.95
CA SER A 172 6.40 -0.66 2.24
C SER A 172 5.92 0.05 0.96
N HIS A 173 6.77 0.08 -0.07
CA HIS A 173 6.42 0.64 -1.38
C HIS A 173 5.84 -0.39 -2.36
N HIS A 174 5.56 -1.63 -1.93
CA HIS A 174 5.03 -2.71 -2.77
C HIS A 174 5.77 -2.89 -4.10
N MET A 175 7.10 -2.82 -4.06
CA MET A 175 7.93 -2.85 -5.28
C MET A 175 8.05 -4.25 -5.90
N LEU A 176 7.77 -5.31 -5.13
CA LEU A 176 7.96 -6.70 -5.51
C LEU A 176 6.64 -7.35 -5.92
N THR A 177 6.69 -8.19 -6.95
CA THR A 177 5.62 -9.14 -7.26
C THR A 177 5.71 -10.36 -6.32
N ALA A 178 4.62 -11.12 -6.18
CA ALA A 178 4.59 -12.32 -5.33
C ALA A 178 5.70 -13.35 -5.67
N GLN A 179 6.01 -13.48 -6.96
CA GLN A 179 7.10 -14.34 -7.44
C GLN A 179 8.48 -13.80 -7.01
N GLU A 180 8.67 -12.49 -7.15
CA GLU A 180 9.93 -11.83 -6.75
C GLU A 180 10.14 -11.83 -5.24
N GLU A 181 9.06 -11.76 -4.44
CA GLU A 181 9.11 -11.91 -2.98
C GLU A 181 9.63 -13.30 -2.59
N LYS A 182 9.13 -14.34 -3.25
CA LYS A 182 9.59 -15.72 -3.03
C LYS A 182 11.06 -15.91 -3.40
N GLU A 183 11.44 -15.41 -4.58
CA GLU A 183 12.84 -15.44 -5.04
C GLU A 183 13.77 -14.66 -4.12
N LEU A 184 13.31 -13.53 -3.56
CA LEU A 184 14.07 -12.76 -2.59
C LEU A 184 14.34 -13.58 -1.33
N LEU A 185 13.32 -14.22 -0.74
CA LEU A 185 13.49 -15.06 0.46
C LEU A 185 14.47 -16.22 0.25
N GLU A 186 14.41 -16.86 -0.93
CA GLU A 186 15.32 -17.94 -1.29
C GLU A 186 16.76 -17.46 -1.53
N SER A 187 16.93 -16.21 -1.97
CA SER A 187 18.25 -15.63 -2.27
C SER A 187 18.99 -15.04 -1.08
N LEU A 188 18.32 -14.91 0.08
CA LEU A 188 18.95 -14.35 1.28
C LEU A 188 20.09 -15.24 1.80
N PRO A 189 21.23 -14.67 2.20
CA PRO A 189 22.40 -15.41 2.67
C PRO A 189 22.23 -15.97 4.11
N LEU A 190 21.07 -16.55 4.42
CA LEU A 190 20.73 -17.03 5.77
C LEU A 190 21.64 -18.20 6.20
N SER A 191 22.17 -18.97 5.26
CA SER A 191 23.05 -20.12 5.55
C SER A 191 24.36 -19.77 6.28
N LYS A 192 24.71 -18.48 6.32
CA LYS A 192 25.91 -17.98 7.02
C LYS A 192 25.66 -17.66 8.50
N LEU A 193 24.40 -17.66 8.93
CA LEU A 193 23.97 -17.28 10.27
C LEU A 193 23.74 -18.50 11.16
N CYS A 194 23.69 -18.32 12.47
CA CYS A 194 23.30 -19.41 13.38
C CYS A 194 21.80 -19.74 13.21
N THR A 195 21.41 -20.94 13.63
CA THR A 195 20.04 -21.45 13.43
C THR A 195 18.96 -20.55 14.03
N GLU A 196 19.18 -20.01 15.21
CA GLU A 196 18.26 -19.12 15.90
C GLU A 196 18.08 -17.79 15.14
N GLU A 197 19.18 -17.21 14.64
CA GLU A 197 19.15 -16.00 13.83
C GLU A 197 18.47 -16.24 12.46
N GLN A 198 18.66 -17.40 11.86
CA GLN A 198 17.97 -17.78 10.63
C GLN A 198 16.47 -17.84 10.82
N GLU A 199 16.00 -18.49 11.89
CA GLU A 199 14.59 -18.59 12.23
C GLU A 199 13.98 -17.22 12.49
N LEU A 200 14.67 -16.36 13.25
CA LEU A 200 14.25 -15.00 13.55
C LEU A 200 14.08 -14.15 12.28
N LEU A 201 15.12 -14.06 11.45
CA LEU A 201 15.08 -13.26 10.23
C LEU A 201 14.04 -13.78 9.25
N ARG A 202 13.97 -15.11 9.09
CA ARG A 202 12.98 -15.74 8.23
C ARG A 202 11.57 -15.41 8.69
N PHE A 203 11.29 -15.54 9.98
CA PHE A 203 10.00 -15.18 10.56
C PHE A 203 9.64 -13.71 10.30
N LEU A 204 10.56 -12.77 10.60
CA LEU A 204 10.32 -11.34 10.42
C LEU A 204 10.06 -10.97 8.96
N PHE A 205 10.84 -11.55 8.04
CA PHE A 205 10.68 -11.28 6.62
C PHE A 205 9.43 -11.93 6.04
N GLU A 206 9.16 -13.19 6.35
CA GLU A 206 7.94 -13.87 5.92
C GLU A 206 6.68 -13.20 6.47
N ASN A 207 6.74 -12.66 7.68
CA ASN A 207 5.62 -11.95 8.28
C ASN A 207 5.24 -10.68 7.49
N LYS A 208 6.21 -9.95 6.97
CA LYS A 208 5.95 -8.75 6.13
C LYS A 208 5.62 -9.07 4.67
N LEU A 209 6.18 -10.12 4.08
CA LEU A 209 6.00 -10.45 2.67
C LEU A 209 4.66 -11.13 2.36
N LYS A 210 4.17 -11.98 3.25
CA LYS A 210 2.95 -12.79 2.99
C LYS A 210 1.66 -12.04 3.35
N LYS A 211 1.49 -10.81 2.84
CA LYS A 211 0.34 -9.94 3.18
C LYS A 211 -1.01 -10.55 2.83
N TYR A 212 -1.11 -11.27 1.72
CA TYR A 212 -2.35 -11.89 1.24
C TYR A 212 -2.60 -13.29 1.82
N ASN A 213 -1.68 -13.83 2.64
CA ASN A 213 -1.90 -15.10 3.32
C ASN A 213 -2.81 -14.90 4.55
N LYS A 214 -3.62 -15.92 4.85
CA LYS A 214 -4.54 -15.88 6.00
C LYS A 214 -3.78 -15.61 7.31
N PRO A 215 -4.27 -14.72 8.18
CA PRO A 215 -3.62 -14.41 9.45
C PRO A 215 -3.46 -15.63 10.38
N SER A 216 -4.36 -16.61 10.30
CA SER A 216 -4.33 -17.84 11.08
C SER A 216 -3.15 -18.78 10.77
N GLU A 217 -2.46 -18.57 9.65
CA GLU A 217 -1.30 -19.36 9.24
C GLU A 217 0.02 -18.87 9.86
N THR A 218 -0.03 -17.77 10.62
CA THR A 218 1.16 -17.18 11.26
C THR A 218 1.38 -17.83 12.62
N VAL A 219 2.26 -18.83 12.68
CA VAL A 219 2.70 -19.43 13.93
C VAL A 219 4.01 -18.77 14.34
N LEU A 220 4.06 -18.20 15.55
CA LEU A 220 5.32 -17.71 16.13
C LEU A 220 6.17 -18.92 16.50
N PRO A 221 7.45 -18.98 16.08
CA PRO A 221 8.39 -19.96 16.60
C PRO A 221 8.60 -19.77 18.12
N GLU A 222 8.75 -20.86 18.87
CA GLU A 222 9.01 -20.79 20.31
C GLU A 222 10.28 -19.99 20.65
N SER A 223 11.27 -19.98 19.75
CA SER A 223 12.51 -19.20 19.87
C SER A 223 12.28 -17.67 19.87
N VAL A 224 11.12 -17.21 19.44
CA VAL A 224 10.81 -15.77 19.21
C VAL A 224 9.63 -15.30 20.07
N ASP A 225 9.27 -16.06 21.09
CA ASP A 225 8.10 -15.82 21.95
C ASP A 225 8.08 -14.41 22.59
N GLY A 226 9.26 -13.83 22.86
CA GLY A 226 9.40 -12.45 23.35
C GLY A 226 8.94 -11.34 22.40
N LEU A 227 8.68 -11.64 21.10
CA LEU A 227 8.25 -10.66 20.11
C LEU A 227 6.72 -10.59 19.93
N GLN A 228 5.93 -11.36 20.67
CA GLN A 228 4.46 -11.36 20.58
C GLN A 228 3.86 -9.97 20.81
N GLU A 229 4.42 -9.21 21.74
CA GLU A 229 3.96 -7.85 22.07
C GLU A 229 4.71 -6.74 21.29
N ASN A 230 5.61 -7.10 20.39
CA ASN A 230 6.34 -6.13 19.60
C ASN A 230 5.39 -5.41 18.63
N LEU A 231 5.41 -4.08 18.65
CA LEU A 231 4.47 -3.26 17.88
C LEU A 231 4.59 -3.49 16.37
N ASP A 232 5.80 -3.68 15.83
CA ASP A 232 6.00 -3.93 14.40
C ASP A 232 5.40 -5.28 13.96
N VAL A 233 5.51 -6.31 14.80
CA VAL A 233 4.90 -7.63 14.55
C VAL A 233 3.38 -7.53 14.58
N VAL A 234 2.83 -6.81 15.55
CA VAL A 234 1.38 -6.57 15.65
C VAL A 234 0.87 -5.77 14.45
N VAL A 235 1.61 -4.75 13.99
CA VAL A 235 1.26 -3.96 12.79
C VAL A 235 1.28 -4.85 11.54
N SER A 236 2.28 -5.71 11.38
CA SER A 236 2.35 -6.64 10.23
C SER A 236 1.17 -7.63 10.23
N LEU A 237 0.73 -8.09 11.41
CA LEU A 237 -0.48 -8.91 11.56
C LEU A 237 -1.74 -8.10 11.22
N ALA A 238 -1.84 -6.86 11.70
CA ALA A 238 -2.96 -5.99 11.37
C ALA A 238 -3.05 -5.69 9.86
N GLU A 239 -1.90 -5.50 9.20
CA GLU A 239 -1.82 -5.32 7.75
C GLU A 239 -2.34 -6.56 7.00
N ARG A 240 -2.03 -7.77 7.46
CA ARG A 240 -2.60 -9.01 6.89
C ARG A 240 -4.13 -9.07 7.06
N HIS A 241 -4.65 -8.72 8.23
CA HIS A 241 -6.10 -8.63 8.41
C HIS A 241 -6.72 -7.60 7.47
N TYR A 242 -6.06 -6.46 7.24
CA TYR A 242 -6.50 -5.46 6.30
C TYR A 242 -6.62 -6.00 4.86
N TYR A 243 -5.55 -6.63 4.35
CA TYR A 243 -5.53 -7.21 2.99
C TYR A 243 -6.45 -8.43 2.82
N ASN A 244 -6.81 -9.09 3.92
CA ASN A 244 -7.81 -10.15 3.93
C ASN A 244 -9.24 -9.63 4.22
N CYS A 245 -9.47 -8.32 4.14
CA CYS A 245 -10.76 -7.66 4.34
C CYS A 245 -11.38 -7.82 5.73
N ASP A 246 -10.62 -8.26 6.74
CA ASP A 246 -11.06 -8.32 8.13
C ASP A 246 -10.75 -7.00 8.85
N PHE A 247 -11.48 -5.97 8.49
CA PHE A 247 -11.28 -4.61 9.00
C PHE A 247 -11.58 -4.48 10.50
N LYS A 248 -12.45 -5.32 11.06
CA LYS A 248 -12.78 -5.28 12.50
C LYS A 248 -11.61 -5.72 13.35
N MET A 249 -10.95 -6.84 12.99
CA MET A 249 -9.74 -7.30 13.69
C MET A 249 -8.57 -6.37 13.45
N CYS A 250 -8.40 -5.89 12.20
CA CYS A 250 -7.40 -4.88 11.89
C CYS A 250 -7.55 -3.64 12.78
N TYR A 251 -8.77 -3.10 12.94
CA TYR A 251 -9.05 -1.96 13.80
C TYR A 251 -8.68 -2.24 15.26
N LYS A 252 -9.03 -3.41 15.81
CA LYS A 252 -8.68 -3.77 17.20
C LYS A 252 -7.16 -3.77 17.41
N LEU A 253 -6.42 -4.41 16.49
CA LEU A 253 -4.97 -4.50 16.59
C LEU A 253 -4.31 -3.12 16.44
N THR A 254 -4.70 -2.36 15.42
CA THR A 254 -4.15 -1.01 15.18
C THR A 254 -4.49 -0.05 16.32
N SER A 255 -5.68 -0.15 16.95
CA SER A 255 -6.04 0.68 18.10
C SER A 255 -5.13 0.41 19.30
N VAL A 256 -4.80 -0.86 19.58
CA VAL A 256 -3.85 -1.22 20.66
C VAL A 256 -2.46 -0.64 20.38
N VAL A 257 -2.01 -0.68 19.10
CA VAL A 257 -0.73 -0.06 18.72
C VAL A 257 -0.78 1.46 18.91
N MET A 258 -1.85 2.12 18.46
CA MET A 258 -2.02 3.57 18.57
C MET A 258 -2.18 4.07 20.01
N GLU A 259 -2.63 3.23 20.95
CA GLU A 259 -2.63 3.54 22.38
C GLU A 259 -1.21 3.53 22.97
N LYS A 260 -0.37 2.57 22.56
CA LYS A 260 1.03 2.46 23.01
C LYS A 260 1.94 3.47 22.31
N ASP A 261 1.82 3.62 21.00
CA ASP A 261 2.57 4.57 20.17
C ASP A 261 1.65 5.27 19.15
N PRO A 262 1.14 6.48 19.48
CA PRO A 262 0.22 7.23 18.62
C PRO A 262 0.81 7.71 17.29
N PHE A 263 2.12 7.58 17.08
CA PHE A 263 2.83 8.09 15.90
C PHE A 263 3.61 7.01 15.17
N HIS A 264 3.28 5.76 15.41
CA HIS A 264 3.94 4.63 14.75
C HIS A 264 3.78 4.70 13.22
N ALA A 265 4.89 4.94 12.52
CA ALA A 265 4.89 5.30 11.10
C ALA A 265 4.20 4.25 10.21
N ASN A 266 4.47 2.96 10.43
CA ASN A 266 3.91 1.87 9.63
C ASN A 266 2.44 1.56 10.01
N CYS A 267 2.02 1.88 11.24
CA CYS A 267 0.64 1.66 11.69
C CYS A 267 -0.32 2.72 11.13
N LEU A 268 0.12 3.97 11.02
CA LEU A 268 -0.73 5.08 10.64
C LEU A 268 -1.46 4.88 9.30
N PRO A 269 -0.80 4.48 8.18
CA PRO A 269 -1.51 4.27 6.91
C PRO A 269 -2.58 3.18 7.01
N VAL A 270 -2.27 2.06 7.65
CA VAL A 270 -3.18 0.93 7.84
C VAL A 270 -4.37 1.32 8.72
N HIS A 271 -4.10 2.06 9.81
CA HIS A 271 -5.15 2.54 10.71
C HIS A 271 -6.07 3.55 10.02
N ILE A 272 -5.52 4.50 9.25
CA ILE A 272 -6.30 5.45 8.44
C ILE A 272 -7.19 4.70 7.45
N GLY A 273 -6.63 3.75 6.69
CA GLY A 273 -7.39 2.91 5.78
C GLY A 273 -8.53 2.16 6.49
N THR A 274 -8.24 1.59 7.65
CA THR A 274 -9.23 0.86 8.45
C THR A 274 -10.35 1.75 8.97
N LEU A 275 -10.05 2.97 9.42
CA LEU A 275 -11.05 3.96 9.85
C LEU A 275 -11.97 4.35 8.70
N VAL A 276 -11.41 4.50 7.51
CA VAL A 276 -12.18 4.75 6.29
C VAL A 276 -13.12 3.58 5.98
N GLU A 277 -12.60 2.36 6.01
CA GLU A 277 -13.35 1.15 5.72
C GLU A 277 -14.50 0.89 6.70
N LEU A 278 -14.30 1.23 7.96
CA LEU A 278 -15.32 1.13 9.02
C LEU A 278 -16.22 2.38 9.14
N ASN A 279 -16.05 3.37 8.27
CA ASN A 279 -16.81 4.62 8.25
C ASN A 279 -16.76 5.42 9.57
N LYS A 280 -15.57 5.44 10.24
CA LYS A 280 -15.35 6.15 11.49
C LYS A 280 -14.87 7.57 11.28
N ALA A 281 -15.73 8.44 10.74
CA ALA A 281 -15.40 9.81 10.37
C ALA A 281 -14.86 10.66 11.53
N ASN A 282 -15.43 10.52 12.71
CA ASN A 282 -15.05 11.34 13.87
C ASN A 282 -13.62 11.02 14.33
N GLU A 283 -13.27 9.75 14.42
CA GLU A 283 -11.93 9.32 14.84
C GLU A 283 -10.88 9.78 13.80
N LEU A 284 -11.19 9.62 12.51
CA LEU A 284 -10.30 10.08 11.44
C LEU A 284 -10.15 11.61 11.42
N PHE A 285 -11.20 12.37 11.74
CA PHE A 285 -11.11 13.82 11.86
C PHE A 285 -10.09 14.25 12.93
N TYR A 286 -10.21 13.71 14.14
CA TYR A 286 -9.29 14.04 15.22
C TYR A 286 -7.85 13.62 14.92
N LEU A 287 -7.66 12.40 14.38
CA LEU A 287 -6.35 11.90 14.01
C LEU A 287 -5.71 12.77 12.93
N SER A 288 -6.44 13.10 11.87
CA SER A 288 -5.93 13.87 10.74
C SER A 288 -5.49 15.29 11.14
N HIS A 289 -6.28 15.99 11.98
CA HIS A 289 -5.92 17.31 12.47
C HIS A 289 -4.68 17.26 13.36
N LYS A 290 -4.64 16.31 14.30
CA LYS A 290 -3.47 16.10 15.16
C LYS A 290 -2.19 15.84 14.37
N LEU A 291 -2.28 15.03 13.31
CA LEU A 291 -1.11 14.73 12.46
C LEU A 291 -0.64 15.96 11.66
N VAL A 292 -1.55 16.77 11.14
CA VAL A 292 -1.18 17.99 10.40
C VAL A 292 -0.55 19.03 11.31
N ASP A 293 -1.06 19.19 12.53
CA ASP A 293 -0.52 20.15 13.51
C ASP A 293 0.91 19.78 13.94
N LEU A 294 1.19 18.48 14.10
CA LEU A 294 2.49 18.01 14.59
C LEU A 294 3.50 17.76 13.43
N TYR A 295 3.03 17.21 12.33
CA TYR A 295 3.89 16.77 11.21
C TYR A 295 3.39 17.30 9.85
N PRO A 296 3.39 18.62 9.62
CA PRO A 296 2.87 19.23 8.38
C PRO A 296 3.70 18.90 7.13
N SER A 297 4.93 18.42 7.29
CA SER A 297 5.81 17.99 6.20
C SER A 297 5.68 16.50 5.85
N ASN A 298 4.93 15.72 6.65
CA ASN A 298 4.72 14.30 6.40
C ASN A 298 3.55 14.11 5.42
N PRO A 299 3.71 13.35 4.32
CA PRO A 299 2.64 13.07 3.35
C PRO A 299 1.46 12.33 3.96
N VAL A 300 1.69 11.44 4.96
CA VAL A 300 0.64 10.68 5.65
C VAL A 300 -0.36 11.61 6.35
N SER A 301 0.09 12.77 6.88
CA SER A 301 -0.78 13.75 7.51
C SER A 301 -1.82 14.31 6.54
N TRP A 302 -1.38 14.70 5.34
CA TRP A 302 -2.27 15.24 4.31
C TRP A 302 -3.12 14.17 3.63
N PHE A 303 -2.59 12.96 3.52
CA PHE A 303 -3.35 11.79 3.11
C PHE A 303 -4.53 11.52 4.04
N ALA A 304 -4.33 11.55 5.38
CA ALA A 304 -5.39 11.36 6.35
C ALA A 304 -6.51 12.42 6.22
N VAL A 305 -6.13 13.70 6.02
CA VAL A 305 -7.10 14.78 5.78
C VAL A 305 -7.87 14.57 4.48
N GLY A 306 -7.17 14.19 3.41
CA GLY A 306 -7.80 13.89 2.13
C GLY A 306 -8.82 12.77 2.23
N CYS A 307 -8.47 11.68 2.92
CA CYS A 307 -9.36 10.56 3.19
C CYS A 307 -10.61 10.97 4.00
N TYR A 308 -10.42 11.83 5.01
CA TYR A 308 -11.55 12.36 5.76
C TYR A 308 -12.54 13.13 4.87
N TYR A 309 -12.05 14.02 4.00
CA TYR A 309 -12.93 14.78 3.09
C TYR A 309 -13.60 13.90 2.03
N LEU A 310 -12.95 12.83 1.57
CA LEU A 310 -13.58 11.83 0.70
C LEU A 310 -14.73 11.11 1.41
N MET A 311 -14.53 10.76 2.69
CA MET A 311 -15.51 10.03 3.46
C MET A 311 -16.75 10.88 3.82
N VAL A 312 -16.56 12.16 4.15
CA VAL A 312 -17.68 13.07 4.49
C VAL A 312 -18.57 13.34 3.26
N GLY A 313 -18.04 13.19 2.05
CA GLY A 313 -18.74 13.50 0.80
C GLY A 313 -18.99 15.01 0.57
N HIS A 314 -19.46 15.38 -0.62
CA HIS A 314 -19.77 16.76 -1.02
C HIS A 314 -18.63 17.79 -0.93
N LYS A 315 -17.40 17.38 -0.61
CA LYS A 315 -16.21 18.23 -0.49
C LYS A 315 -15.02 17.67 -1.28
N ASN A 316 -15.28 17.10 -2.44
CA ASN A 316 -14.27 16.42 -3.25
C ASN A 316 -13.13 17.34 -3.69
N GLU A 317 -13.40 18.62 -3.97
CA GLU A 317 -12.36 19.61 -4.27
C GLU A 317 -11.36 19.78 -3.11
N HIS A 318 -11.85 19.77 -1.86
CA HIS A 318 -10.98 19.85 -0.69
C HIS A 318 -10.13 18.57 -0.57
N ALA A 319 -10.74 17.40 -0.78
CA ALA A 319 -10.03 16.14 -0.81
C ALA A 319 -8.91 16.15 -1.86
N ARG A 320 -9.20 16.57 -3.10
CA ARG A 320 -8.21 16.72 -4.20
C ARG A 320 -7.05 17.62 -3.80
N ARG A 321 -7.35 18.78 -3.22
CA ARG A 321 -6.33 19.74 -2.81
C ARG A 321 -5.35 19.14 -1.79
N TYR A 322 -5.87 18.44 -0.78
CA TYR A 322 -5.02 17.85 0.25
C TYR A 322 -4.27 16.61 -0.24
N LEU A 323 -4.91 15.77 -1.06
CA LEU A 323 -4.25 14.61 -1.67
C LEU A 323 -3.17 15.02 -2.68
N SER A 324 -3.42 16.07 -3.48
CA SER A 324 -2.41 16.67 -4.34
C SER A 324 -1.21 17.18 -3.54
N LYS A 325 -1.44 17.75 -2.35
CA LYS A 325 -0.36 18.17 -1.45
C LYS A 325 0.44 16.96 -0.93
N ALA A 326 -0.23 15.87 -0.55
CA ALA A 326 0.43 14.64 -0.12
C ALA A 326 1.32 14.07 -1.24
N THR A 327 0.81 13.96 -2.47
CA THR A 327 1.57 13.47 -3.64
C THR A 327 2.72 14.41 -4.06
N THR A 328 2.61 15.70 -3.77
CA THR A 328 3.69 16.68 -4.04
C THR A 328 4.81 16.58 -3.01
N LEU A 329 4.48 16.34 -1.74
CA LEU A 329 5.47 16.14 -0.67
C LEU A 329 6.28 14.86 -0.91
N GLU A 330 5.61 13.79 -1.28
CA GLU A 330 6.24 12.52 -1.61
C GLU A 330 5.57 11.87 -2.82
N LYS A 331 6.24 11.96 -3.97
CA LYS A 331 5.72 11.43 -5.24
C LYS A 331 5.61 9.91 -5.25
N THR A 332 6.39 9.24 -4.41
CA THR A 332 6.49 7.78 -4.33
C THR A 332 5.45 7.16 -3.40
N TYR A 333 4.68 7.98 -2.67
CA TYR A 333 3.65 7.50 -1.75
C TYR A 333 2.39 7.04 -2.50
N GLY A 334 2.37 5.75 -2.84
CA GLY A 334 1.32 5.11 -3.65
C GLY A 334 -0.10 5.25 -3.10
N PRO A 335 -0.36 5.06 -1.79
CA PRO A 335 -1.70 5.21 -1.23
C PRO A 335 -2.33 6.59 -1.47
N ALA A 336 -1.53 7.67 -1.46
CA ALA A 336 -2.04 9.00 -1.80
C ALA A 336 -2.48 9.12 -3.25
N TRP A 337 -1.79 8.45 -4.19
CA TRP A 337 -2.19 8.42 -5.59
C TRP A 337 -3.49 7.65 -5.82
N VAL A 338 -3.68 6.53 -5.12
CA VAL A 338 -4.96 5.79 -5.15
C VAL A 338 -6.09 6.68 -4.64
N ALA A 339 -5.94 7.28 -3.46
CA ALA A 339 -6.95 8.18 -2.90
C ALA A 339 -7.21 9.41 -3.81
N TYR A 340 -6.17 9.94 -4.46
CA TYR A 340 -6.30 11.03 -5.42
C TYR A 340 -7.14 10.62 -6.63
N GLY A 341 -6.92 9.40 -7.16
CA GLY A 341 -7.78 8.81 -8.19
C GLY A 341 -9.24 8.71 -7.75
N HIS A 342 -9.47 8.27 -6.52
CA HIS A 342 -10.82 8.20 -5.97
C HIS A 342 -11.54 9.54 -5.95
N SER A 343 -10.84 10.63 -5.67
CA SER A 343 -11.44 11.97 -5.66
C SER A 343 -11.98 12.41 -7.02
N PHE A 344 -11.44 11.87 -8.12
CA PHE A 344 -11.96 12.08 -9.48
C PHE A 344 -13.06 11.07 -9.83
N ALA A 345 -12.89 9.81 -9.45
CA ALA A 345 -13.85 8.74 -9.72
C ALA A 345 -15.26 9.05 -9.15
N VAL A 346 -15.32 9.62 -7.94
CA VAL A 346 -16.58 10.05 -7.30
C VAL A 346 -17.35 11.08 -8.16
N GLU A 347 -16.65 11.93 -8.92
CA GLU A 347 -17.24 12.92 -9.81
C GLU A 347 -17.37 12.44 -11.26
N SER A 348 -17.14 11.14 -11.50
CA SER A 348 -17.18 10.51 -12.83
C SER A 348 -16.17 11.11 -13.83
N GLU A 349 -15.06 11.65 -13.33
CA GLU A 349 -13.95 12.13 -14.13
C GLU A 349 -12.99 10.97 -14.45
N HIS A 350 -13.46 10.00 -15.23
CA HIS A 350 -12.79 8.71 -15.48
C HIS A 350 -11.37 8.83 -15.99
N ASP A 351 -11.07 9.75 -16.90
CA ASP A 351 -9.73 9.90 -17.48
C ASP A 351 -8.70 10.36 -16.45
N GLN A 352 -9.07 11.28 -15.57
CA GLN A 352 -8.18 11.78 -14.50
C GLN A 352 -8.01 10.73 -13.40
N ALA A 353 -9.09 10.01 -13.06
CA ALA A 353 -9.03 8.88 -12.13
C ALA A 353 -8.06 7.80 -12.64
N MET A 354 -8.20 7.39 -13.91
CA MET A 354 -7.31 6.42 -14.53
C MET A 354 -5.85 6.88 -14.54
N ALA A 355 -5.57 8.15 -14.85
CA ALA A 355 -4.20 8.66 -14.83
C ALA A 355 -3.55 8.53 -13.44
N ALA A 356 -4.30 8.83 -12.37
CA ALA A 356 -3.82 8.69 -11.01
C ALA A 356 -3.63 7.19 -10.63
N TYR A 357 -4.56 6.32 -11.00
CA TYR A 357 -4.44 4.88 -10.73
C TYR A 357 -3.30 4.22 -11.51
N PHE A 358 -3.05 4.61 -12.76
CA PHE A 358 -1.88 4.14 -13.50
C PHE A 358 -0.56 4.57 -12.85
N THR A 359 -0.50 5.79 -12.32
CA THR A 359 0.66 6.24 -11.55
C THR A 359 0.83 5.37 -10.30
N ALA A 360 -0.24 5.12 -9.55
CA ALA A 360 -0.21 4.23 -8.39
C ALA A 360 0.22 2.80 -8.76
N ALA A 361 -0.26 2.25 -9.88
CA ALA A 361 0.11 0.93 -10.36
C ALA A 361 1.60 0.80 -10.74
N GLN A 362 2.18 1.86 -11.29
CA GLN A 362 3.62 1.91 -11.55
C GLN A 362 4.45 1.95 -10.26
N LEU A 363 3.94 2.64 -9.24
CA LEU A 363 4.60 2.75 -7.94
C LEU A 363 4.48 1.48 -7.11
N MET A 364 3.32 0.81 -7.11
CA MET A 364 2.98 -0.33 -6.26
C MET A 364 2.70 -1.59 -7.08
N LYS A 365 3.72 -2.18 -7.69
CA LYS A 365 3.57 -3.39 -8.53
C LYS A 365 3.05 -4.62 -7.78
N GLY A 366 3.34 -4.73 -6.50
CA GLY A 366 2.91 -5.83 -5.63
C GLY A 366 1.52 -5.64 -5.02
N CYS A 367 0.85 -4.50 -5.24
CA CYS A 367 -0.49 -4.23 -4.74
C CYS A 367 -1.54 -4.41 -5.85
N HIS A 368 -2.59 -5.17 -5.57
CA HIS A 368 -3.67 -5.44 -6.53
C HIS A 368 -4.65 -4.26 -6.68
N LEU A 369 -4.79 -3.40 -5.66
CA LEU A 369 -5.80 -2.34 -5.62
C LEU A 369 -5.75 -1.36 -6.81
N PRO A 370 -4.60 -0.83 -7.24
CA PRO A 370 -4.56 0.04 -8.41
C PRO A 370 -5.10 -0.64 -9.67
N MET A 371 -4.78 -1.94 -9.87
CA MET A 371 -5.27 -2.71 -11.01
C MET A 371 -6.78 -2.94 -10.93
N LEU A 372 -7.31 -3.20 -9.73
CA LEU A 372 -8.73 -3.31 -9.47
C LEU A 372 -9.47 -2.02 -9.87
N TYR A 373 -8.97 -0.85 -9.43
CA TYR A 373 -9.62 0.43 -9.73
C TYR A 373 -9.52 0.83 -11.20
N ILE A 374 -8.41 0.54 -11.88
CA ILE A 374 -8.30 0.71 -13.33
C ILE A 374 -9.35 -0.15 -14.05
N GLY A 375 -9.48 -1.41 -13.63
CA GLY A 375 -10.50 -2.32 -14.16
C GLY A 375 -11.92 -1.80 -13.96
N LEU A 376 -12.23 -1.23 -12.80
CA LEU A 376 -13.52 -0.60 -12.50
C LEU A 376 -13.81 0.59 -13.44
N GLU A 377 -12.86 1.49 -13.64
CA GLU A 377 -13.04 2.63 -14.55
C GLU A 377 -13.28 2.18 -15.99
N TYR A 378 -12.58 1.14 -16.47
CA TYR A 378 -12.87 0.55 -17.78
C TYR A 378 -14.24 -0.13 -17.84
N GLY A 379 -14.67 -0.78 -16.76
CA GLY A 379 -16.02 -1.36 -16.67
C GLY A 379 -17.11 -0.30 -16.80
N LEU A 380 -16.93 0.85 -16.15
CA LEU A 380 -17.86 1.98 -16.20
C LEU A 380 -17.90 2.67 -17.55
N THR A 381 -16.77 2.73 -18.26
CA THR A 381 -16.68 3.27 -19.62
C THR A 381 -17.07 2.23 -20.68
N ASN A 382 -17.74 1.12 -20.30
CA ASN A 382 -18.20 0.04 -21.17
C ASN A 382 -17.10 -0.69 -21.96
N ASN A 383 -15.87 -0.70 -21.44
CA ASN A 383 -14.76 -1.42 -22.05
C ASN A 383 -14.47 -2.73 -21.29
N SER A 384 -15.41 -3.69 -21.40
CA SER A 384 -15.39 -4.96 -20.66
C SER A 384 -14.12 -5.79 -20.88
N LYS A 385 -13.54 -5.76 -22.11
CA LYS A 385 -12.33 -6.53 -22.42
C LYS A 385 -11.10 -6.03 -21.68
N LEU A 386 -10.95 -4.70 -21.55
CA LEU A 386 -9.84 -4.13 -20.77
C LEU A 386 -10.10 -4.33 -19.27
N ALA A 387 -11.33 -4.15 -18.80
CA ALA A 387 -11.71 -4.43 -17.42
C ALA A 387 -11.33 -5.86 -17.02
N GLU A 388 -11.71 -6.87 -17.81
CA GLU A 388 -11.38 -8.28 -17.58
C GLU A 388 -9.86 -8.51 -17.49
N ARG A 389 -9.09 -7.89 -18.37
CA ARG A 389 -7.62 -7.98 -18.36
C ARG A 389 -7.02 -7.44 -17.05
N PHE A 390 -7.46 -6.26 -16.60
CA PHE A 390 -6.95 -5.66 -15.37
C PHE A 390 -7.43 -6.40 -14.12
N PHE A 391 -8.65 -6.90 -14.09
CA PHE A 391 -9.12 -7.77 -13.01
C PHE A 391 -8.35 -9.10 -12.96
N GLY A 392 -8.02 -9.68 -14.13
CA GLY A 392 -7.14 -10.85 -14.21
C GLY A 392 -5.75 -10.60 -13.63
N GLN A 393 -5.18 -9.41 -13.85
CA GLN A 393 -3.92 -9.00 -13.23
C GLN A 393 -4.08 -8.82 -11.71
N ALA A 394 -5.16 -8.19 -11.25
CA ALA A 394 -5.45 -8.05 -9.83
C ALA A 394 -5.59 -9.42 -9.14
N LEU A 395 -6.30 -10.39 -9.74
CA LEU A 395 -6.42 -11.77 -9.24
C LEU A 395 -5.08 -12.52 -9.20
N SER A 396 -4.15 -12.23 -10.11
CA SER A 396 -2.82 -12.85 -10.08
C SER A 396 -2.01 -12.42 -8.85
N ILE A 397 -2.27 -11.23 -8.32
CA ILE A 397 -1.61 -10.68 -7.12
C ILE A 397 -2.35 -11.13 -5.86
N ALA A 398 -3.69 -10.99 -5.83
CA ALA A 398 -4.54 -11.32 -4.70
C ALA A 398 -5.66 -12.31 -5.13
N PRO A 399 -5.36 -13.62 -5.20
CA PRO A 399 -6.30 -14.61 -5.74
C PRO A 399 -7.53 -14.85 -4.87
N GLU A 400 -7.48 -14.47 -3.60
CA GLU A 400 -8.57 -14.69 -2.62
C GLU A 400 -9.35 -13.42 -2.26
N ASP A 401 -9.10 -12.31 -2.94
CA ASP A 401 -9.79 -11.04 -2.66
C ASP A 401 -11.24 -11.07 -3.15
N PRO A 402 -12.23 -10.96 -2.23
CA PRO A 402 -13.64 -11.05 -2.59
C PRO A 402 -14.12 -9.85 -3.44
N PHE A 403 -13.46 -8.68 -3.35
CA PHE A 403 -13.80 -7.53 -4.18
C PHE A 403 -13.44 -7.77 -5.65
N VAL A 404 -12.23 -8.30 -5.90
CA VAL A 404 -11.80 -8.63 -7.26
C VAL A 404 -12.66 -9.73 -7.86
N MET A 405 -12.96 -10.80 -7.08
CA MET A 405 -13.85 -11.87 -7.51
C MET A 405 -15.24 -11.36 -7.89
N HIS A 406 -15.79 -10.45 -7.10
CA HIS A 406 -17.07 -9.82 -7.38
C HIS A 406 -17.03 -9.06 -8.71
N GLU A 407 -16.03 -8.22 -8.96
CA GLU A 407 -15.96 -7.42 -10.18
C GLU A 407 -15.75 -8.29 -11.43
N VAL A 408 -14.99 -9.39 -11.33
CA VAL A 408 -14.91 -10.39 -12.39
C VAL A 408 -16.27 -11.00 -12.68
N GLY A 409 -17.04 -11.31 -11.65
CA GLY A 409 -18.43 -11.79 -11.78
C GLY A 409 -19.33 -10.76 -12.47
N VAL A 410 -19.16 -9.46 -12.19
CA VAL A 410 -19.90 -8.37 -12.85
C VAL A 410 -19.59 -8.33 -14.36
N VAL A 411 -18.32 -8.41 -14.74
CA VAL A 411 -17.93 -8.44 -16.17
C VAL A 411 -18.44 -9.68 -16.86
N ALA A 412 -18.35 -10.87 -16.23
CA ALA A 412 -18.91 -12.10 -16.77
C ALA A 412 -20.44 -11.99 -17.00
N PHE A 413 -21.14 -11.34 -16.07
CA PHE A 413 -22.58 -11.07 -16.23
C PHE A 413 -22.85 -10.13 -17.41
N GLN A 414 -22.10 -9.04 -17.56
CA GLN A 414 -22.23 -8.11 -18.69
C GLN A 414 -21.97 -8.81 -20.04
N ASN A 415 -21.03 -9.75 -20.08
CA ASN A 415 -20.73 -10.56 -21.25
C ASN A 415 -21.79 -11.65 -21.54
N GLY A 416 -22.78 -11.83 -20.66
CA GLY A 416 -23.84 -12.84 -20.82
C GLY A 416 -23.46 -14.25 -20.32
N GLU A 417 -22.35 -14.38 -19.61
CA GLU A 417 -21.86 -15.65 -19.06
C GLU A 417 -22.43 -15.90 -17.65
N TRP A 418 -23.74 -16.16 -17.58
CA TRP A 418 -24.47 -16.24 -16.31
C TRP A 418 -23.92 -17.30 -15.32
N LYS A 419 -23.47 -18.45 -15.83
CA LYS A 419 -22.96 -19.55 -14.98
C LYS A 419 -21.59 -19.23 -14.41
N THR A 420 -20.74 -18.58 -15.18
CA THR A 420 -19.42 -18.12 -14.73
C THR A 420 -19.56 -17.00 -13.70
N ALA A 421 -20.49 -16.07 -13.93
CA ALA A 421 -20.81 -15.00 -12.98
C ALA A 421 -21.35 -15.57 -11.65
N GLU A 422 -22.27 -16.56 -11.69
CA GLU A 422 -22.78 -17.23 -10.48
C GLU A 422 -21.63 -17.83 -9.67
N LYS A 423 -20.72 -18.54 -10.32
CA LYS A 423 -19.57 -19.16 -9.66
C LYS A 423 -18.70 -18.11 -8.94
N TRP A 424 -18.29 -17.05 -9.63
CA TRP A 424 -17.45 -16.02 -9.05
C TRP A 424 -18.11 -15.30 -7.86
N PHE A 425 -19.41 -15.02 -7.95
CA PHE A 425 -20.12 -14.39 -6.84
C PHE A 425 -20.29 -15.36 -5.64
N LEU A 426 -20.49 -16.65 -5.87
CA LEU A 426 -20.55 -17.65 -4.81
C LEU A 426 -19.18 -17.84 -4.14
N ASP A 427 -18.11 -17.91 -4.93
CA ASP A 427 -16.75 -18.00 -4.41
C ASP A 427 -16.43 -16.76 -3.53
N ALA A 428 -16.80 -15.55 -3.99
CA ALA A 428 -16.65 -14.32 -3.20
C ALA A 428 -17.46 -14.38 -1.88
N LEU A 429 -18.71 -14.84 -1.94
CA LEU A 429 -19.57 -14.96 -0.76
C LEU A 429 -19.03 -15.98 0.25
N GLU A 430 -18.47 -17.10 -0.22
CA GLU A 430 -17.82 -18.10 0.64
C GLU A 430 -16.60 -17.51 1.37
N LYS A 431 -15.76 -16.73 0.67
CA LYS A 431 -14.63 -16.05 1.28
C LYS A 431 -15.07 -15.05 2.36
N ILE A 432 -16.10 -14.26 2.09
CA ILE A 432 -16.63 -13.30 3.07
C ILE A 432 -17.18 -14.02 4.32
N LYS A 433 -17.92 -15.12 4.14
CA LYS A 433 -18.42 -15.93 5.26
C LYS A 433 -17.28 -16.53 6.08
N ALA A 434 -16.20 -16.95 5.44
CA ALA A 434 -15.04 -17.51 6.13
C ALA A 434 -14.32 -16.47 7.01
N ILE A 435 -14.34 -15.19 6.61
CA ILE A 435 -13.68 -14.10 7.36
C ILE A 435 -14.49 -13.70 8.61
N GLY A 436 -15.80 -13.66 8.55
CA GLY A 436 -16.63 -13.04 9.60
C GLY A 436 -17.80 -13.86 10.16
N ASN A 437 -17.97 -15.12 9.82
CA ASN A 437 -19.11 -15.99 10.17
C ASN A 437 -20.50 -15.49 9.74
N GLU A 438 -20.69 -14.20 9.49
CA GLU A 438 -21.93 -13.61 9.03
C GLU A 438 -21.68 -12.47 8.06
N VAL A 439 -22.47 -12.40 6.98
CA VAL A 439 -22.49 -11.27 6.04
C VAL A 439 -23.30 -10.14 6.69
N THR A 440 -22.67 -9.38 7.61
CA THR A 440 -23.36 -8.35 8.40
C THR A 440 -23.01 -6.92 8.02
N VAL A 441 -22.16 -6.74 7.00
CA VAL A 441 -21.67 -5.41 6.60
C VAL A 441 -22.41 -4.94 5.36
N ASP A 442 -22.98 -3.75 5.40
CA ASP A 442 -23.69 -3.08 4.29
C ASP A 442 -22.95 -3.13 2.95
N LYS A 443 -21.64 -3.24 3.04
CA LYS A 443 -20.68 -3.41 1.97
C LYS A 443 -20.99 -4.52 0.99
N TRP A 444 -21.55 -5.62 1.48
CA TRP A 444 -21.78 -6.83 0.72
C TRP A 444 -23.19 -6.89 0.14
N GLU A 445 -24.02 -5.86 0.38
CA GLU A 445 -25.36 -5.77 -0.22
C GLU A 445 -25.31 -5.87 -1.76
N PRO A 446 -24.40 -5.18 -2.49
CA PRO A 446 -24.32 -5.32 -3.94
C PRO A 446 -24.01 -6.74 -4.41
N LEU A 447 -23.17 -7.49 -3.67
CA LEU A 447 -22.86 -8.88 -4.01
C LEU A 447 -24.12 -9.76 -3.94
N LEU A 448 -24.91 -9.63 -2.85
CA LEU A 448 -26.16 -10.38 -2.69
C LEU A 448 -27.18 -10.01 -3.76
N ASN A 449 -27.33 -8.73 -4.08
CA ASN A 449 -28.21 -8.28 -5.15
C ASN A 449 -27.77 -8.82 -6.53
N ASN A 450 -26.47 -8.81 -6.82
CA ASN A 450 -25.94 -9.34 -8.07
C ASN A 450 -26.16 -10.85 -8.18
N LEU A 451 -25.99 -11.60 -7.07
CA LEU A 451 -26.38 -13.02 -7.00
C LEU A 451 -27.88 -13.21 -7.33
N GLY A 452 -28.75 -12.39 -6.73
CA GLY A 452 -30.16 -12.39 -7.04
C GLY A 452 -30.46 -12.16 -8.53
N HIS A 453 -29.77 -11.19 -9.16
CA HIS A 453 -29.91 -10.91 -10.58
C HIS A 453 -29.42 -12.07 -11.46
N VAL A 454 -28.29 -12.70 -11.13
CA VAL A 454 -27.79 -13.88 -11.85
C VAL A 454 -28.73 -15.06 -11.73
N CYS A 455 -29.18 -15.38 -10.52
CA CYS A 455 -30.15 -16.46 -10.27
C CYS A 455 -31.47 -16.23 -11.04
N ARG A 456 -31.96 -14.98 -11.12
CA ARG A 456 -33.10 -14.61 -11.95
C ARG A 456 -32.85 -14.90 -13.43
N LYS A 457 -31.68 -14.54 -13.99
CA LYS A 457 -31.31 -14.85 -15.39
C LYS A 457 -31.22 -16.35 -15.64
N LEU A 458 -30.77 -17.13 -14.66
CA LEU A 458 -30.74 -18.60 -14.69
C LEU A 458 -32.09 -19.25 -14.39
N LYS A 459 -33.17 -18.46 -14.20
CA LYS A 459 -34.52 -18.91 -13.84
C LYS A 459 -34.63 -19.64 -12.49
N LYS A 460 -33.67 -19.44 -11.59
CA LYS A 460 -33.68 -19.94 -10.21
C LYS A 460 -34.39 -18.91 -9.30
N TYR A 461 -35.68 -18.72 -9.49
CA TYR A 461 -36.42 -17.61 -8.88
C TYR A 461 -36.46 -17.67 -7.34
N ALA A 462 -36.58 -18.87 -6.75
CA ALA A 462 -36.61 -19.03 -5.31
C ALA A 462 -35.30 -18.59 -4.65
N GLU A 463 -34.16 -19.02 -5.20
CA GLU A 463 -32.82 -18.58 -4.72
C GLU A 463 -32.62 -17.09 -4.92
N ALA A 464 -33.08 -16.54 -6.06
CA ALA A 464 -32.99 -15.12 -6.35
C ALA A 464 -33.73 -14.26 -5.31
N LEU A 465 -34.96 -14.67 -4.93
CA LEU A 465 -35.74 -14.01 -3.87
C LEU A 465 -35.01 -14.06 -2.52
N ASP A 466 -34.40 -15.19 -2.20
CA ASP A 466 -33.67 -15.35 -0.94
C ASP A 466 -32.46 -14.42 -0.85
N TYR A 467 -31.63 -14.34 -1.90
CA TYR A 467 -30.52 -13.42 -1.95
C TYR A 467 -30.95 -11.94 -1.86
N HIS A 468 -31.99 -11.53 -2.57
CA HIS A 468 -32.52 -10.16 -2.46
C HIS A 468 -33.10 -9.86 -1.07
N ARG A 469 -33.72 -10.83 -0.40
CA ARG A 469 -34.18 -10.67 0.99
C ARG A 469 -33.00 -10.51 1.95
N GLN A 470 -31.93 -11.30 1.78
CA GLN A 470 -30.71 -11.12 2.54
C GLN A 470 -30.08 -9.72 2.31
N ALA A 471 -30.10 -9.22 1.08
CA ALA A 471 -29.66 -7.87 0.76
C ALA A 471 -30.48 -6.79 1.49
N LEU A 472 -31.80 -6.96 1.59
CA LEU A 472 -32.68 -6.05 2.35
C LEU A 472 -32.45 -6.08 3.86
N VAL A 473 -31.95 -7.18 4.42
CA VAL A 473 -31.54 -7.23 5.83
C VAL A 473 -30.37 -6.31 6.07
N LEU A 474 -29.45 -6.18 5.10
CA LEU A 474 -28.29 -5.28 5.20
C LEU A 474 -28.71 -3.82 4.98
N ILE A 475 -29.47 -3.55 3.93
CA ILE A 475 -29.95 -2.20 3.59
C ILE A 475 -31.47 -2.22 3.39
N PRO A 476 -32.27 -1.98 4.44
CA PRO A 476 -33.73 -2.10 4.37
C PRO A 476 -34.40 -1.07 3.45
N GLN A 477 -33.77 0.05 3.14
CA GLN A 477 -34.34 1.14 2.36
C GLN A 477 -33.81 1.21 0.93
N ASN A 478 -33.53 0.05 0.31
CA ASN A 478 -33.03 0.02 -1.07
C ASN A 478 -34.18 -0.20 -2.07
N ALA A 479 -34.64 0.89 -2.71
CA ALA A 479 -35.71 0.86 -3.71
C ALA A 479 -35.44 -0.13 -4.86
N SER A 480 -34.18 -0.21 -5.35
CA SER A 480 -33.84 -1.10 -6.47
C SER A 480 -33.93 -2.58 -6.10
N THR A 481 -33.71 -2.95 -4.84
CA THR A 481 -33.86 -4.33 -4.37
C THR A 481 -35.34 -4.71 -4.27
N TYR A 482 -36.20 -3.80 -3.77
CA TYR A 482 -37.66 -4.03 -3.81
C TYR A 482 -38.17 -4.15 -5.25
N SER A 483 -37.69 -3.32 -6.17
CA SER A 483 -38.04 -3.41 -7.59
C SER A 483 -37.60 -4.74 -8.21
N ALA A 484 -36.41 -5.24 -7.86
CA ALA A 484 -35.93 -6.55 -8.32
C ALA A 484 -36.79 -7.71 -7.80
N ILE A 485 -37.19 -7.69 -6.53
CA ILE A 485 -38.09 -8.68 -5.95
C ILE A 485 -39.47 -8.65 -6.64
N GLY A 486 -40.04 -7.44 -6.82
CA GLY A 486 -41.32 -7.28 -7.56
C GLY A 486 -41.22 -7.84 -8.97
N TYR A 487 -40.13 -7.63 -9.67
CA TYR A 487 -39.88 -8.15 -11.01
C TYR A 487 -39.79 -9.69 -11.01
N ILE A 488 -39.14 -10.31 -10.02
CA ILE A 488 -39.13 -11.79 -9.91
C ILE A 488 -40.54 -12.34 -9.66
N HIS A 489 -41.32 -11.70 -8.78
CA HIS A 489 -42.70 -12.10 -8.55
C HIS A 489 -43.56 -11.99 -9.82
N SER A 490 -43.36 -10.95 -10.63
CA SER A 490 -44.05 -10.81 -11.92
C SER A 490 -43.71 -11.95 -12.90
N LEU A 491 -42.41 -12.38 -12.95
CA LEU A 491 -41.94 -13.49 -13.77
C LEU A 491 -42.48 -14.85 -13.29
N MET A 492 -42.83 -14.98 -12.01
CA MET A 492 -43.47 -16.16 -11.43
C MET A 492 -44.97 -16.16 -11.58
N GLY A 493 -45.57 -15.11 -12.13
CA GLY A 493 -47.01 -14.94 -12.25
C GLY A 493 -47.72 -14.52 -10.95
N ASN A 494 -46.98 -14.16 -9.90
CA ASN A 494 -47.50 -13.72 -8.62
C ASN A 494 -47.74 -12.20 -8.65
N PHE A 495 -48.69 -11.73 -9.46
CA PHE A 495 -48.87 -10.31 -9.74
C PHE A 495 -49.29 -9.49 -8.52
N GLU A 496 -50.08 -10.06 -7.60
CA GLU A 496 -50.45 -9.40 -6.36
C GLU A 496 -49.23 -8.97 -5.54
N ASN A 497 -48.37 -9.92 -5.25
CA ASN A 497 -47.12 -9.62 -4.53
C ASN A 497 -46.20 -8.67 -5.31
N ALA A 498 -46.14 -8.79 -6.65
CA ALA A 498 -45.35 -7.90 -7.49
C ALA A 498 -45.79 -6.44 -7.36
N VAL A 499 -47.11 -6.19 -7.35
CA VAL A 499 -47.72 -4.88 -7.17
C VAL A 499 -47.29 -4.25 -5.84
N ASP A 500 -47.37 -5.02 -4.73
CA ASP A 500 -46.99 -4.55 -3.40
C ASP A 500 -45.50 -4.14 -3.33
N TYR A 501 -44.61 -4.97 -3.90
CA TYR A 501 -43.19 -4.67 -3.92
C TYR A 501 -42.85 -3.46 -4.81
N PHE A 502 -43.50 -3.28 -5.96
CA PHE A 502 -43.30 -2.09 -6.79
C PHE A 502 -43.85 -0.83 -6.12
N HIS A 503 -44.99 -0.90 -5.43
CA HIS A 503 -45.46 0.25 -4.62
C HIS A 503 -44.48 0.63 -3.52
N THR A 504 -43.91 -0.36 -2.84
CA THR A 504 -42.86 -0.09 -1.82
C THR A 504 -41.62 0.56 -2.45
N ALA A 505 -41.16 0.07 -3.60
CA ALA A 505 -40.06 0.66 -4.33
C ALA A 505 -40.30 2.12 -4.72
N LEU A 506 -41.51 2.40 -5.24
CA LEU A 506 -41.92 3.77 -5.62
C LEU A 506 -42.16 4.67 -4.40
N GLY A 507 -42.56 4.12 -3.25
CA GLY A 507 -42.62 4.83 -1.98
C GLY A 507 -41.23 5.36 -1.53
N LEU A 508 -40.19 4.58 -1.81
CA LEU A 508 -38.79 4.96 -1.51
C LEU A 508 -38.18 5.88 -2.59
N ARG A 509 -38.47 5.61 -3.87
CA ARG A 509 -37.97 6.38 -5.01
C ARG A 509 -39.05 6.56 -6.06
N ARG A 510 -39.68 7.75 -6.08
CA ARG A 510 -40.86 8.09 -6.91
C ARG A 510 -40.58 8.13 -8.41
N ASP A 511 -39.37 8.44 -8.81
CA ASP A 511 -38.94 8.64 -10.19
C ASP A 511 -38.31 7.38 -10.85
N ASP A 512 -38.52 6.21 -10.24
CA ASP A 512 -38.07 4.94 -10.82
C ASP A 512 -38.98 4.52 -11.98
N THR A 513 -38.60 4.88 -13.20
CA THR A 513 -39.36 4.61 -14.44
C THR A 513 -39.60 3.11 -14.67
N PHE A 514 -38.62 2.27 -14.27
CA PHE A 514 -38.78 0.81 -14.38
C PHE A 514 -39.89 0.30 -13.48
N SER A 515 -39.90 0.69 -12.21
CA SER A 515 -40.94 0.29 -11.26
C SER A 515 -42.32 0.79 -11.67
N VAL A 516 -42.44 2.00 -12.20
CA VAL A 516 -43.69 2.57 -12.73
C VAL A 516 -44.24 1.70 -13.90
N THR A 517 -43.35 1.41 -14.87
CA THR A 517 -43.75 0.63 -16.06
C THR A 517 -44.16 -0.79 -15.68
N MET A 518 -43.39 -1.45 -14.80
CA MET A 518 -43.69 -2.82 -14.37
C MET A 518 -44.91 -2.89 -13.49
N LEU A 519 -45.17 -1.88 -12.66
CA LEU A 519 -46.40 -1.79 -11.87
C LEU A 519 -47.62 -1.73 -12.78
N GLY A 520 -47.60 -0.84 -13.80
CA GLY A 520 -48.69 -0.78 -14.79
C GLY A 520 -48.94 -2.13 -15.45
N HIS A 521 -47.87 -2.81 -15.91
CA HIS A 521 -47.99 -4.12 -16.52
C HIS A 521 -48.54 -5.18 -15.56
N CYS A 522 -48.08 -5.22 -14.29
CA CYS A 522 -48.59 -6.19 -13.31
C CYS A 522 -50.06 -5.94 -13.00
N ILE A 523 -50.52 -4.69 -12.95
CA ILE A 523 -51.93 -4.35 -12.75
C ILE A 523 -52.76 -4.82 -13.95
N GLU A 524 -52.32 -4.58 -15.19
CA GLU A 524 -52.99 -5.04 -16.40
C GLU A 524 -53.14 -6.58 -16.44
N MET A 525 -52.07 -7.29 -16.13
CA MET A 525 -52.08 -8.76 -16.07
C MET A 525 -52.93 -9.29 -14.92
N TYR A 526 -52.96 -8.60 -13.77
CA TYR A 526 -53.81 -8.97 -12.64
C TYR A 526 -55.30 -8.79 -12.94
N ILE A 527 -55.64 -7.77 -13.74
CA ILE A 527 -57.04 -7.51 -14.16
C ILE A 527 -57.46 -8.37 -15.35
N GLY A 528 -56.56 -9.05 -16.04
CA GLY A 528 -56.86 -10.00 -17.11
C GLY A 528 -56.81 -9.44 -18.55
N ASP A 529 -56.23 -8.30 -18.75
CA ASP A 529 -56.10 -7.66 -20.08
C ASP A 529 -54.67 -7.66 -20.63
N SER A 530 -54.24 -8.71 -21.26
CA SER A 530 -53.29 -8.86 -22.38
C SER A 530 -52.00 -9.68 -22.20
N GLU A 531 -51.82 -10.65 -23.12
CA GLU A 531 -50.64 -11.54 -23.26
C GLU A 531 -49.44 -10.91 -24.02
N ALA A 532 -49.51 -9.69 -24.54
CA ALA A 532 -48.60 -9.20 -25.58
C ALA A 532 -47.34 -8.46 -25.10
N TYR A 533 -47.15 -8.18 -23.79
CA TYR A 533 -46.11 -7.25 -23.30
C TYR A 533 -44.83 -7.92 -22.77
N ILE A 534 -44.84 -9.21 -22.49
CA ILE A 534 -43.76 -9.94 -21.80
C ILE A 534 -42.43 -9.97 -22.61
N ALA A 535 -42.52 -10.08 -23.93
CA ALA A 535 -41.35 -10.20 -24.79
C ALA A 535 -40.53 -8.89 -24.97
N LYS A 536 -41.16 -7.71 -24.78
CA LYS A 536 -40.47 -6.40 -24.92
C LYS A 536 -39.72 -5.94 -23.66
N THR A 537 -40.12 -6.40 -22.49
CA THR A 537 -39.54 -5.98 -21.21
C THR A 537 -38.24 -6.68 -20.85
N GLU A 538 -37.96 -7.86 -21.39
CA GLU A 538 -36.66 -8.54 -21.18
C GLU A 538 -35.46 -7.79 -21.78
N SER A 539 -35.68 -7.00 -22.85
CA SER A 539 -34.64 -6.18 -23.46
C SER A 539 -34.35 -4.87 -22.67
N LEU A 540 -35.30 -4.41 -21.87
CA LEU A 540 -35.17 -3.20 -21.05
C LEU A 540 -34.61 -3.50 -19.64
N SER A 541 -34.71 -4.75 -19.19
CA SER A 541 -34.22 -5.17 -17.87
C SER A 541 -32.79 -5.73 -17.93
N SER A 542 -31.88 -5.09 -18.62
CA SER A 542 -30.48 -5.20 -18.28
C SER A 542 -30.30 -4.53 -16.91
N GLY A 543 -30.71 -5.26 -15.86
CA GLY A 543 -30.45 -4.80 -14.51
C GLY A 543 -28.97 -4.47 -14.42
N THR A 544 -28.67 -3.20 -14.36
CA THR A 544 -27.31 -2.70 -14.14
C THR A 544 -26.81 -3.36 -12.87
N LEU A 545 -25.88 -4.30 -13.02
CA LEU A 545 -25.19 -4.87 -11.88
C LEU A 545 -24.52 -3.73 -11.14
N LYS A 546 -24.68 -3.73 -9.84
CA LYS A 546 -23.93 -2.80 -9.00
C LYS A 546 -22.50 -3.29 -8.89
N THR A 547 -21.56 -2.44 -9.22
CA THR A 547 -20.17 -2.66 -8.88
C THR A 547 -19.99 -2.51 -7.37
N LEU A 548 -19.06 -3.21 -6.76
CA LEU A 548 -18.64 -2.99 -5.37
C LEU A 548 -17.85 -1.67 -5.24
N SER A 549 -17.70 -0.91 -6.34
CA SER A 549 -17.10 0.40 -6.32
C SER A 549 -17.91 1.35 -5.44
N TRP A 550 -17.33 1.67 -4.32
CA TRP A 550 -17.85 2.57 -3.30
C TRP A 550 -18.07 3.99 -3.81
N TYR A 551 -17.36 4.35 -4.89
CA TYR A 551 -17.33 5.70 -5.41
C TYR A 551 -18.51 6.07 -6.27
N LEU A 552 -19.23 5.08 -6.81
CA LEU A 552 -20.16 5.33 -7.90
C LEU A 552 -21.64 5.24 -7.55
N ASN A 553 -21.99 4.62 -6.43
CA ASN A 553 -23.39 4.40 -6.07
C ASN A 553 -23.88 5.10 -4.80
N SER A 554 -23.02 5.76 -4.08
CA SER A 554 -23.41 6.65 -2.99
C SER A 554 -22.30 7.65 -2.75
N ALA A 555 -22.60 8.92 -2.85
CA ALA A 555 -21.69 10.04 -2.57
C ALA A 555 -21.12 10.05 -1.14
N THR A 556 -21.06 8.91 -0.45
CA THR A 556 -20.82 8.86 0.99
C THR A 556 -19.86 7.80 1.49
N LYS A 557 -19.26 6.91 0.63
CA LYS A 557 -18.39 5.85 1.19
C LYS A 557 -17.11 5.66 0.38
N PRO A 558 -15.95 5.95 0.94
CA PRO A 558 -14.64 5.75 0.33
C PRO A 558 -14.18 4.28 0.38
N CYS A 559 -13.26 3.91 -0.49
CA CYS A 559 -12.70 2.58 -0.60
C CYS A 559 -11.48 2.33 0.26
N GLY A 560 -11.13 1.08 0.38
CA GLY A 560 -9.93 0.62 1.02
C GLY A 560 -8.64 1.16 0.39
N PHE A 561 -7.68 1.42 1.24
CA PHE A 561 -6.35 1.87 0.87
C PHE A 561 -5.34 0.76 1.17
N GLY A 562 -4.62 0.34 0.15
CA GLY A 562 -3.53 -0.62 0.26
C GLY A 562 -2.18 0.03 0.40
#